data_602b4783dedfdd5d833cc770c77e0fb1
#
_entry.id   602b4783dedfdd5d833cc770c77e0fb1
#
_cell.length_a   1.000
_cell.length_b   1.000
_cell.length_c   1.000
_cell.angle_alpha   90.00
_cell.angle_beta   90.00
_cell.angle_gamma   90.00
#
_symmetry.space_group_name_H-M   'P 1'
#
loop_
_entity.id
_entity.type
_entity.pdbx_description
1 polymer ?
#
loop_
_entity_poly.entity_id
_entity_poly.type
_entity_poly.pdbx_seq_one_letter_code
_entity_poly.pdbx_strand_id
1 'polypeptide(L)'
;MPRPLWSGSLSFGLVNVPVVLFSGVKDTNLHFRQLHAKDHTPVEIHRFCAEEDTEVPYEEIASGYETDDDELVVLTDAELATAAPRKTRTIAIEAFVDVEAVDPIYLDHPYVLLPAGDADGTARAYRLLLEVMAGTERAALGRFVLRTKEHLALIRARRDRLVLTTLRWHDEVRPTKDVPTPTKRDKPAKKEVDQAVGLIEALATDWDPSRYEDTYEKRLKKIIRDKSKGKTIDAPETEKDPEPVPDLMAALEESLAEITSR
;
A
#
# COMPACT_ATOMS: atom_id res chain seq x y z
N MET A 1 3.35 21.27 8.56
CA MET A 1 4.35 20.22 8.27
C MET A 1 3.80 18.88 8.76
N PRO A 2 3.99 17.78 8.04
CA PRO A 2 3.59 16.47 8.51
C PRO A 2 4.34 16.12 9.80
N ARG A 3 3.66 15.42 10.73
CA ARG A 3 4.30 14.94 11.96
C ARG A 3 5.01 13.62 11.68
N PRO A 4 6.21 13.39 12.26
CA PRO A 4 6.86 12.10 12.13
C PRO A 4 6.00 11.01 12.81
N LEU A 5 5.90 9.86 12.16
CA LEU A 5 5.18 8.68 12.68
C LEU A 5 6.04 7.88 13.64
N TRP A 6 7.36 7.96 13.47
CA TRP A 6 8.34 7.22 14.25
C TRP A 6 9.68 7.97 14.25
N SER A 7 10.44 7.83 15.31
CA SER A 7 11.80 8.36 15.45
C SER A 7 12.69 7.32 16.09
N GLY A 8 13.91 7.22 15.61
CA GLY A 8 14.88 6.23 16.08
C GLY A 8 16.19 6.34 15.33
N SER A 9 16.82 5.21 15.05
CA SER A 9 18.09 5.18 14.33
C SER A 9 18.08 4.09 13.26
N LEU A 10 18.80 4.37 12.17
CA LEU A 10 19.15 3.39 11.15
C LEU A 10 20.54 2.86 11.47
N SER A 11 20.66 1.54 11.68
CA SER A 11 21.89 0.91 12.13
C SER A 11 22.35 -0.18 11.17
N PHE A 12 23.63 -0.17 10.80
CA PHE A 12 24.29 -1.26 10.10
C PHE A 12 25.74 -1.38 10.58
N GLY A 13 26.10 -2.55 11.06
CA GLY A 13 27.39 -2.76 11.73
C GLY A 13 27.55 -1.80 12.92
N LEU A 14 28.61 -1.03 12.93
CA LEU A 14 28.91 -0.01 13.96
C LEU A 14 28.33 1.39 13.65
N VAL A 15 27.77 1.55 12.47
CA VAL A 15 27.21 2.85 12.03
C VAL A 15 25.77 2.96 12.55
N ASN A 16 25.50 4.09 13.19
CA ASN A 16 24.19 4.41 13.73
C ASN A 16 23.79 5.85 13.32
N VAL A 17 22.74 5.96 12.53
CA VAL A 17 22.27 7.23 11.96
C VAL A 17 20.91 7.57 12.56
N PRO A 18 20.80 8.61 13.39
CA PRO A 18 19.50 9.08 13.90
C PRO A 18 18.60 9.52 12.76
N VAL A 19 17.37 8.96 12.71
CA VAL A 19 16.41 9.21 11.63
C VAL A 19 14.98 9.40 12.17
N VAL A 20 14.15 10.05 11.35
CA VAL A 20 12.72 10.19 11.54
C VAL A 20 11.99 9.63 10.33
N LEU A 21 10.84 9.01 10.57
CA LEU A 21 10.01 8.35 9.56
C LEU A 21 8.72 9.13 9.35
N PHE A 22 8.43 9.49 8.13
CA PHE A 22 7.18 10.14 7.71
C PHE A 22 6.42 9.22 6.77
N SER A 23 5.07 9.31 6.73
CA SER A 23 4.31 8.66 5.68
C SER A 23 4.74 9.17 4.31
N GLY A 24 5.00 8.26 3.37
CA GLY A 24 5.28 8.57 1.97
C GLY A 24 4.03 8.91 1.16
N VAL A 25 2.85 8.59 1.70
CA VAL A 25 1.55 8.78 1.07
C VAL A 25 0.63 9.59 1.97
N LYS A 26 -0.32 10.26 1.36
CA LYS A 26 -1.38 11.00 2.03
C LYS A 26 -2.70 10.29 1.77
N ASP A 27 -3.49 10.08 2.81
CA ASP A 27 -4.89 9.68 2.64
C ASP A 27 -5.69 10.85 2.07
N THR A 28 -6.23 10.66 0.87
CA THR A 28 -7.06 11.65 0.16
C THR A 28 -8.53 11.25 0.13
N ASN A 29 -8.88 10.07 0.67
CA ASN A 29 -10.24 9.57 0.66
C ASN A 29 -11.20 10.49 1.42
N LEU A 30 -12.40 10.65 0.89
CA LEU A 30 -13.48 11.35 1.59
C LEU A 30 -14.08 10.44 2.65
N HIS A 31 -14.00 10.86 3.91
CA HIS A 31 -14.59 10.12 5.03
C HIS A 31 -16.01 10.60 5.30
N PHE A 32 -16.96 9.67 5.29
CA PHE A 32 -18.37 9.93 5.59
C PHE A 32 -18.69 9.48 7.02
N ARG A 33 -19.50 10.29 7.71
CA ARG A 33 -20.09 9.88 8.99
C ARG A 33 -21.37 9.11 8.72
N GLN A 34 -21.60 8.06 9.47
CA GLN A 34 -22.87 7.35 9.46
C GLN A 34 -23.91 8.17 10.18
N LEU A 35 -25.06 8.39 9.52
CA LEU A 35 -26.17 9.17 10.03
C LEU A 35 -27.44 8.33 9.97
N HIS A 36 -28.35 8.54 10.92
CA HIS A 36 -29.69 7.97 10.88
C HIS A 36 -30.46 8.55 9.69
N ALA A 37 -31.03 7.71 8.84
CA ALA A 37 -31.63 8.14 7.57
C ALA A 37 -32.84 9.08 7.75
N LYS A 38 -33.54 8.97 8.89
CA LYS A 38 -34.79 9.71 9.14
C LYS A 38 -34.55 11.16 9.57
N ASP A 39 -33.58 11.41 10.42
CA ASP A 39 -33.36 12.71 11.09
C ASP A 39 -31.92 13.23 10.93
N HIS A 40 -31.05 12.47 10.27
CA HIS A 40 -29.65 12.78 10.01
C HIS A 40 -28.79 12.98 11.28
N THR A 41 -29.22 12.40 12.41
CA THR A 41 -28.38 12.38 13.63
C THR A 41 -27.22 11.40 13.48
N PRO A 42 -26.03 11.68 14.06
CA PRO A 42 -24.92 10.73 14.07
C PRO A 42 -25.31 9.42 14.77
N VAL A 43 -24.87 8.29 14.17
CA VAL A 43 -25.04 6.96 14.76
C VAL A 43 -23.83 6.68 15.65
N GLU A 44 -24.08 6.17 16.85
CA GLU A 44 -23.07 5.64 17.78
C GLU A 44 -23.06 4.10 17.70
N ILE A 45 -21.87 3.52 17.87
CA ILE A 45 -21.68 2.07 17.84
C ILE A 45 -21.31 1.62 19.25
N HIS A 46 -22.17 0.79 19.84
CA HIS A 46 -21.98 0.17 21.14
C HIS A 46 -21.70 -1.33 20.98
N ARG A 47 -21.00 -1.91 21.94
CA ARG A 47 -20.73 -3.34 21.99
C ARG A 47 -21.66 -4.00 22.98
N PHE A 48 -22.34 -5.04 22.54
CA PHE A 48 -23.27 -5.80 23.38
C PHE A 48 -22.78 -7.25 23.52
N CYS A 49 -22.92 -7.82 24.72
CA CYS A 49 -22.78 -9.26 24.92
C CYS A 49 -23.97 -9.95 24.25
N ALA A 50 -23.71 -10.92 23.38
CA ALA A 50 -24.78 -11.60 22.66
C ALA A 50 -25.66 -12.50 23.57
N GLU A 51 -25.13 -12.98 24.69
CA GLU A 51 -25.84 -13.85 25.64
C GLU A 51 -26.65 -13.04 26.66
N GLU A 52 -26.08 -11.94 27.16
CA GLU A 52 -26.72 -11.15 28.23
C GLU A 52 -27.53 -9.97 27.71
N ASP A 53 -27.41 -9.63 26.41
CA ASP A 53 -28.02 -8.45 25.75
C ASP A 53 -27.73 -7.14 26.51
N THR A 54 -26.52 -7.04 27.11
CA THR A 54 -26.06 -5.87 27.86
C THR A 54 -24.88 -5.23 27.16
N GLU A 55 -24.74 -3.91 27.29
CA GLU A 55 -23.60 -3.18 26.80
C GLU A 55 -22.34 -3.55 27.59
N VAL A 56 -21.25 -3.89 26.86
CA VAL A 56 -19.96 -4.27 27.43
C VAL A 56 -18.98 -3.11 27.31
N PRO A 57 -18.51 -2.56 28.43
CA PRO A 57 -17.42 -1.58 28.45
C PRO A 57 -16.15 -2.13 27.80
N TYR A 58 -15.35 -1.22 27.21
CA TYR A 58 -14.12 -1.65 26.51
C TYR A 58 -13.14 -2.39 27.42
N GLU A 59 -13.09 -2.04 28.70
CA GLU A 59 -12.22 -2.60 29.72
C GLU A 59 -12.58 -4.05 30.10
N GLU A 60 -13.81 -4.48 29.78
CA GLU A 60 -14.30 -5.83 30.03
C GLU A 60 -14.19 -6.76 28.82
N ILE A 61 -13.64 -6.25 27.70
CA ILE A 61 -13.46 -7.03 26.48
C ILE A 61 -12.14 -7.79 26.55
N ALA A 62 -12.21 -9.11 26.50
CA ALA A 62 -11.07 -10.00 26.38
C ALA A 62 -10.76 -10.34 24.92
N SER A 63 -9.50 -10.64 24.62
CA SER A 63 -9.07 -11.15 23.31
C SER A 63 -9.14 -12.66 23.27
N GLY A 64 -9.95 -13.22 22.39
CA GLY A 64 -10.06 -14.67 22.16
C GLY A 64 -9.51 -15.06 20.78
N TYR A 65 -8.81 -16.20 20.72
CA TYR A 65 -8.35 -16.82 19.47
C TYR A 65 -9.08 -18.17 19.31
N GLU A 66 -9.73 -18.35 18.18
CA GLU A 66 -10.38 -19.61 17.81
C GLU A 66 -9.35 -20.53 17.14
N THR A 67 -9.14 -21.72 17.70
CA THR A 67 -8.21 -22.71 17.16
C THR A 67 -8.86 -23.51 16.03
N ASP A 68 -8.05 -24.29 15.30
CA ASP A 68 -8.55 -25.16 14.22
C ASP A 68 -9.52 -26.26 14.70
N ASP A 69 -9.55 -26.51 16.01
CA ASP A 69 -10.43 -27.48 16.68
C ASP A 69 -11.70 -26.81 17.27
N ASP A 70 -12.00 -25.57 16.86
CA ASP A 70 -13.12 -24.76 17.35
C ASP A 70 -13.06 -24.45 18.88
N GLU A 71 -11.88 -24.56 19.51
CA GLU A 71 -11.67 -24.14 20.89
C GLU A 71 -11.33 -22.64 20.97
N LEU A 72 -12.00 -21.93 21.88
CA LEU A 72 -11.74 -20.52 22.14
C LEU A 72 -10.68 -20.36 23.25
N VAL A 73 -9.49 -19.90 22.87
CA VAL A 73 -8.41 -19.58 23.82
C VAL A 73 -8.44 -18.10 24.15
N VAL A 74 -8.74 -17.75 25.38
CA VAL A 74 -8.75 -16.36 25.86
C VAL A 74 -7.36 -15.94 26.27
N LEU A 75 -6.88 -14.83 25.73
CA LEU A 75 -5.57 -14.24 26.01
C LEU A 75 -5.73 -12.92 26.77
N THR A 76 -4.97 -12.78 27.84
CA THR A 76 -4.88 -11.52 28.59
C THR A 76 -3.93 -10.54 27.91
N ASP A 77 -4.10 -9.25 28.16
CA ASP A 77 -3.19 -8.22 27.67
C ASP A 77 -1.73 -8.45 28.12
N ALA A 78 -1.54 -9.01 29.30
CA ALA A 78 -0.21 -9.36 29.81
C ALA A 78 0.44 -10.49 28.99
N GLU A 79 -0.31 -11.51 28.60
CA GLU A 79 0.17 -12.59 27.74
C GLU A 79 0.47 -12.09 26.33
N LEU A 80 -0.42 -11.28 25.75
CA LEU A 80 -0.17 -10.63 24.46
C LEU A 80 1.08 -9.74 24.49
N ALA A 81 1.32 -9.04 25.59
CA ALA A 81 2.51 -8.22 25.77
C ALA A 81 3.81 -9.04 25.81
N THR A 82 3.77 -10.33 26.22
CA THR A 82 4.96 -11.20 26.21
C THR A 82 5.41 -11.56 24.79
N ALA A 83 4.47 -11.66 23.84
CA ALA A 83 4.73 -11.93 22.44
C ALA A 83 5.14 -10.66 21.66
N ALA A 84 4.93 -9.48 22.24
CA ALA A 84 5.25 -8.23 21.57
C ALA A 84 6.75 -8.09 21.32
N PRO A 85 7.17 -7.66 20.12
CA PRO A 85 8.58 -7.46 19.81
C PRO A 85 9.18 -6.38 20.73
N ARG A 86 10.45 -6.57 21.10
CA ARG A 86 11.15 -5.53 21.88
C ARG A 86 11.09 -4.21 21.13
N LYS A 87 10.58 -3.18 21.75
CA LYS A 87 10.48 -1.82 21.20
C LYS A 87 11.87 -1.19 21.06
N THR A 88 12.70 -1.75 20.18
CA THR A 88 13.95 -1.12 19.78
C THR A 88 13.59 0.04 18.85
N ARG A 89 14.06 1.26 19.19
CA ARG A 89 13.93 2.40 18.27
C ARG A 89 15.05 2.36 17.22
N THR A 90 15.22 1.19 16.59
CA THR A 90 16.28 0.96 15.62
C THR A 90 15.74 0.21 14.43
N ILE A 91 16.06 0.69 13.24
CA ILE A 91 15.93 -0.04 11.98
C ILE A 91 17.26 -0.75 11.79
N ALA A 92 17.30 -2.05 12.05
CA ALA A 92 18.51 -2.85 11.91
C ALA A 92 18.64 -3.33 10.46
N ILE A 93 19.65 -2.84 9.73
CA ILE A 93 19.97 -3.35 8.40
C ILE A 93 20.69 -4.69 8.55
N GLU A 94 20.16 -5.72 7.91
CA GLU A 94 20.67 -7.09 7.94
C GLU A 94 21.39 -7.47 6.64
N ALA A 95 20.97 -6.89 5.49
CA ALA A 95 21.52 -7.22 4.20
C ALA A 95 21.34 -6.08 3.18
N PHE A 96 22.07 -6.19 2.07
CA PHE A 96 21.86 -5.36 0.88
C PHE A 96 21.57 -6.28 -0.31
N VAL A 97 20.56 -5.94 -1.10
CA VAL A 97 20.08 -6.71 -2.25
C VAL A 97 19.96 -5.83 -3.49
N ASP A 98 19.93 -6.43 -4.67
CA ASP A 98 19.58 -5.73 -5.89
C ASP A 98 18.11 -5.28 -5.82
N VAL A 99 17.84 -4.04 -6.21
CA VAL A 99 16.47 -3.49 -6.17
C VAL A 99 15.53 -4.31 -7.05
N GLU A 100 15.99 -4.73 -8.23
CA GLU A 100 15.20 -5.50 -9.19
C GLU A 100 14.94 -6.95 -8.76
N ALA A 101 15.73 -7.49 -7.83
CA ALA A 101 15.52 -8.82 -7.29
C ALA A 101 14.31 -8.90 -6.33
N VAL A 102 13.81 -7.77 -5.86
CA VAL A 102 12.64 -7.73 -4.97
C VAL A 102 11.37 -7.64 -5.81
N ASP A 103 10.63 -8.74 -5.88
CA ASP A 103 9.34 -8.76 -6.58
C ASP A 103 8.39 -7.71 -5.98
N PRO A 104 7.78 -6.83 -6.80
CA PRO A 104 6.83 -5.81 -6.35
C PRO A 104 5.66 -6.34 -5.52
N ILE A 105 5.29 -7.62 -5.62
CA ILE A 105 4.23 -8.26 -4.82
C ILE A 105 4.50 -8.19 -3.31
N TYR A 106 5.77 -8.11 -2.91
CA TYR A 106 6.17 -7.98 -1.51
C TYR A 106 6.08 -6.54 -0.99
N LEU A 107 6.01 -5.53 -1.87
CA LEU A 107 5.94 -4.13 -1.44
C LEU A 107 4.58 -3.82 -0.81
N ASP A 108 4.61 -3.15 0.36
CA ASP A 108 3.40 -2.78 1.10
C ASP A 108 3.29 -1.25 1.22
N HIS A 109 3.78 -0.63 2.28
CA HIS A 109 3.55 0.79 2.55
C HIS A 109 4.87 1.60 2.47
N PRO A 110 4.90 2.71 1.68
CA PRO A 110 6.08 3.55 1.56
C PRO A 110 6.15 4.63 2.63
N TYR A 111 7.36 4.87 3.12
CA TYR A 111 7.72 5.91 4.07
C TYR A 111 8.93 6.70 3.58
N VAL A 112 9.08 7.92 4.06
CA VAL A 112 10.27 8.75 3.84
C VAL A 112 11.10 8.77 5.12
N LEU A 113 12.37 8.40 5.02
CA LEU A 113 13.36 8.51 6.08
C LEU A 113 14.16 9.80 5.90
N LEU A 114 14.23 10.60 6.94
CA LEU A 114 15.04 11.82 6.98
C LEU A 114 15.95 11.79 8.21
N PRO A 115 17.07 12.52 8.20
CA PRO A 115 17.93 12.64 9.38
C PRO A 115 17.16 13.31 10.54
N ALA A 116 17.40 12.84 11.76
CA ALA A 116 16.82 13.44 12.96
C ALA A 116 17.61 14.68 13.38
N GLY A 117 17.15 15.86 12.93
CA GLY A 117 17.78 17.14 13.19
C GLY A 117 18.96 17.48 12.26
N ASP A 118 19.50 18.68 12.45
CA ASP A 118 20.52 19.30 11.58
C ASP A 118 21.95 19.18 12.13
N ALA A 119 22.18 18.33 13.13
CA ALA A 119 23.54 18.13 13.67
C ALA A 119 24.47 17.62 12.55
N ASP A 120 25.61 18.29 12.37
CA ASP A 120 26.55 18.03 11.26
C ASP A 120 26.93 16.55 11.11
N GLY A 121 27.14 15.84 12.20
CA GLY A 121 27.48 14.42 12.19
C GLY A 121 26.34 13.54 11.66
N THR A 122 25.10 13.79 12.08
CA THR A 122 23.91 13.05 11.63
C THR A 122 23.63 13.28 10.16
N ALA A 123 23.62 14.53 9.73
CA ALA A 123 23.37 14.89 8.34
C ALA A 123 24.47 14.35 7.40
N ARG A 124 25.72 14.33 7.86
CA ARG A 124 26.84 13.77 7.09
C ARG A 124 26.74 12.25 6.95
N ALA A 125 26.45 11.53 8.03
CA ALA A 125 26.31 10.08 8.00
C ALA A 125 25.11 9.65 7.13
N TYR A 126 24.00 10.37 7.22
CA TYR A 126 22.82 10.13 6.37
C TYR A 126 23.15 10.35 4.88
N ARG A 127 23.81 11.46 4.53
CA ARG A 127 24.21 11.76 3.14
C ARG A 127 25.17 10.72 2.59
N LEU A 128 26.16 10.30 3.37
CA LEU A 128 27.09 9.25 2.96
C LEU A 128 26.33 7.96 2.61
N LEU A 129 25.41 7.52 3.45
CA LEU A 129 24.61 6.32 3.20
C LEU A 129 23.75 6.48 1.94
N LEU A 130 23.11 7.63 1.76
CA LEU A 130 22.30 7.96 0.57
C LEU A 130 23.13 7.87 -0.71
N GLU A 131 24.33 8.49 -0.74
CA GLU A 131 25.23 8.51 -1.90
C GLU A 131 25.74 7.10 -2.24
N VAL A 132 26.16 6.33 -1.23
CA VAL A 132 26.65 4.96 -1.44
C VAL A 132 25.56 4.06 -1.98
N MET A 133 24.36 4.15 -1.42
CA MET A 133 23.22 3.33 -1.89
C MET A 133 22.75 3.75 -3.30
N ALA A 134 22.80 5.04 -3.62
CA ALA A 134 22.47 5.52 -4.96
C ALA A 134 23.52 5.06 -6.01
N GLY A 135 24.81 5.10 -5.65
CA GLY A 135 25.89 4.71 -6.57
C GLY A 135 26.02 3.19 -6.79
N THR A 136 25.52 2.38 -5.84
CA THR A 136 25.60 0.91 -5.94
C THR A 136 24.32 0.26 -6.45
N GLU A 137 23.24 1.02 -6.62
CA GLU A 137 21.89 0.52 -6.97
C GLU A 137 21.37 -0.58 -6.04
N ARG A 138 21.89 -0.60 -4.80
CA ARG A 138 21.50 -1.58 -3.77
C ARG A 138 20.40 -1.02 -2.88
N ALA A 139 19.50 -1.91 -2.47
CA ALA A 139 18.55 -1.65 -1.40
C ALA A 139 18.97 -2.36 -0.12
N ALA A 140 18.82 -1.71 1.02
CA ALA A 140 19.02 -2.33 2.30
C ALA A 140 17.76 -3.05 2.76
N LEU A 141 17.92 -4.28 3.25
CA LEU A 141 16.90 -5.03 3.97
C LEU A 141 17.15 -4.91 5.46
N GLY A 142 16.09 -4.67 6.23
CA GLY A 142 16.19 -4.58 7.67
C GLY A 142 14.87 -4.80 8.36
N ARG A 143 14.89 -4.83 9.68
CA ARG A 143 13.69 -4.96 10.51
C ARG A 143 13.56 -3.79 11.46
N PHE A 144 12.33 -3.44 11.78
CA PHE A 144 12.04 -2.42 12.78
C PHE A 144 10.64 -2.62 13.35
N VAL A 145 10.42 -2.06 14.53
CA VAL A 145 9.12 -2.08 15.19
C VAL A 145 8.42 -0.74 14.97
N LEU A 146 7.26 -0.79 14.31
CA LEU A 146 6.37 0.34 14.17
C LEU A 146 5.10 0.10 14.99
N ARG A 147 4.83 0.97 15.95
CA ARG A 147 3.76 0.79 16.96
C ARG A 147 3.98 -0.47 17.80
N THR A 148 3.32 -1.56 17.47
CA THR A 148 3.36 -2.83 18.22
C THR A 148 3.79 -4.02 17.36
N LYS A 149 4.00 -3.83 16.06
CA LYS A 149 4.32 -4.90 15.10
C LYS A 149 5.73 -4.72 14.53
N GLU A 150 6.46 -5.83 14.40
CA GLU A 150 7.71 -5.88 13.64
C GLU A 150 7.39 -5.91 12.14
N HIS A 151 8.18 -5.15 11.38
CA HIS A 151 8.07 -5.08 9.92
C HIS A 151 9.42 -5.38 9.28
N LEU A 152 9.39 -6.14 8.21
CA LEU A 152 10.49 -6.20 7.25
C LEU A 152 10.45 -4.93 6.40
N ALA A 153 11.61 -4.33 6.14
CA ALA A 153 11.73 -3.07 5.46
C ALA A 153 12.77 -3.13 4.34
N LEU A 154 12.42 -2.56 3.20
CA LEU A 154 13.30 -2.28 2.08
C LEU A 154 13.61 -0.79 2.05
N ILE A 155 14.88 -0.42 2.20
CA ILE A 155 15.32 0.97 2.17
C ILE A 155 16.07 1.21 0.87
N ARG A 156 15.69 2.26 0.15
CA ARG A 156 16.29 2.64 -1.15
C ARG A 156 16.63 4.11 -1.18
N ALA A 157 17.71 4.43 -1.87
CA ALA A 157 18.00 5.81 -2.25
C ALA A 157 17.04 6.27 -3.36
N ARG A 158 16.43 7.42 -3.19
CA ARG A 158 15.49 7.97 -4.17
C ARG A 158 15.68 9.48 -4.24
N ARG A 159 16.30 9.97 -5.30
CA ARG A 159 16.68 11.39 -5.45
C ARG A 159 17.55 11.86 -4.27
N ASP A 160 17.04 12.75 -3.43
CA ASP A 160 17.69 13.42 -2.31
C ASP A 160 17.41 12.80 -0.93
N ARG A 161 16.77 11.62 -0.89
CA ARG A 161 16.30 11.00 0.36
C ARG A 161 16.30 9.47 0.32
N LEU A 162 16.25 8.88 1.50
CA LEU A 162 15.99 7.45 1.66
C LEU A 162 14.48 7.23 1.75
N VAL A 163 14.01 6.23 1.03
CA VAL A 163 12.63 5.73 1.09
C VAL A 163 12.67 4.35 1.70
N LEU A 164 11.87 4.14 2.75
CA LEU A 164 11.64 2.86 3.37
C LEU A 164 10.27 2.36 2.91
N THR A 165 10.22 1.14 2.40
CA THR A 165 8.96 0.45 2.09
C THR A 165 8.84 -0.78 2.98
N THR A 166 7.73 -0.93 3.72
CA THR A 166 7.46 -2.18 4.43
C THR A 166 7.24 -3.29 3.42
N LEU A 167 7.68 -4.50 3.76
CA LEU A 167 7.49 -5.67 2.94
C LEU A 167 6.53 -6.64 3.62
N ARG A 168 5.78 -7.37 2.82
CA ARG A 168 5.02 -8.55 3.26
C ARG A 168 5.97 -9.67 3.61
N TRP A 169 5.59 -10.49 4.59
CA TRP A 169 6.28 -11.72 4.88
C TRP A 169 6.02 -12.76 3.78
N HIS A 170 6.90 -13.76 3.68
CA HIS A 170 6.79 -14.79 2.64
C HIS A 170 5.46 -15.56 2.69
N ASP A 171 4.96 -15.82 3.87
CA ASP A 171 3.70 -16.52 4.15
C ASP A 171 2.45 -15.66 3.91
N GLU A 172 2.59 -14.33 3.86
CA GLU A 172 1.50 -13.43 3.46
C GLU A 172 1.27 -13.44 1.94
N VAL A 173 2.28 -13.82 1.16
CA VAL A 173 2.19 -13.87 -0.31
C VAL A 173 1.65 -15.22 -0.75
N ARG A 174 0.47 -15.21 -1.36
CA ARG A 174 -0.20 -16.43 -1.82
C ARG A 174 0.60 -17.11 -2.92
N PRO A 175 0.92 -18.40 -2.78
CA PRO A 175 1.63 -19.15 -3.81
C PRO A 175 0.83 -19.21 -5.13
N THR A 176 1.52 -19.11 -6.27
CA THR A 176 0.88 -19.15 -7.60
C THR A 176 0.06 -20.41 -7.84
N LYS A 177 0.45 -21.54 -7.24
CA LYS A 177 -0.27 -22.82 -7.32
C LYS A 177 -1.67 -22.78 -6.70
N ASP A 178 -1.90 -21.84 -5.74
CA ASP A 178 -3.17 -21.71 -5.03
C ASP A 178 -4.14 -20.79 -5.79
N VAL A 179 -3.70 -20.21 -6.92
CA VAL A 179 -4.51 -19.37 -7.78
C VAL A 179 -4.84 -20.15 -9.05
N PRO A 180 -6.13 -20.28 -9.43
CA PRO A 180 -6.49 -21.01 -10.64
C PRO A 180 -5.89 -20.31 -11.86
N THR A 181 -5.12 -21.08 -12.64
CA THR A 181 -4.53 -20.63 -13.90
C THR A 181 -5.27 -21.26 -15.07
N PRO A 182 -5.37 -20.58 -16.23
CA PRO A 182 -5.97 -21.17 -17.42
C PRO A 182 -5.26 -22.48 -17.80
N THR A 183 -6.04 -23.53 -18.00
CA THR A 183 -5.52 -24.87 -18.32
C THR A 183 -5.05 -24.99 -19.75
N LYS A 184 -5.61 -24.19 -20.67
CA LYS A 184 -5.19 -24.15 -22.08
C LYS A 184 -4.08 -23.13 -22.26
N ARG A 185 -2.92 -23.61 -22.72
CA ARG A 185 -1.77 -22.80 -23.11
C ARG A 185 -1.63 -22.84 -24.63
N ASP A 186 -2.63 -22.34 -25.34
CA ASP A 186 -2.52 -22.16 -26.78
C ASP A 186 -1.45 -21.07 -27.03
N LYS A 187 -0.45 -21.40 -27.82
CA LYS A 187 0.58 -20.41 -28.18
C LYS A 187 -0.01 -19.51 -29.26
N PRO A 188 -0.01 -18.18 -29.08
CA PRO A 188 -0.48 -17.27 -30.10
C PRO A 188 0.40 -17.39 -31.35
N ALA A 189 -0.18 -17.13 -32.52
CA ALA A 189 0.56 -17.11 -33.76
C ALA A 189 1.56 -15.94 -33.78
N LYS A 190 2.70 -16.11 -34.47
CA LYS A 190 3.73 -15.07 -34.54
C LYS A 190 3.17 -13.73 -35.04
N LYS A 191 2.28 -13.75 -36.03
CA LYS A 191 1.64 -12.55 -36.59
C LYS A 191 0.82 -11.80 -35.52
N GLU A 192 0.08 -12.52 -34.67
CA GLU A 192 -0.68 -11.92 -33.55
C GLU A 192 0.23 -11.25 -32.53
N VAL A 193 1.34 -11.91 -32.18
CA VAL A 193 2.37 -11.35 -31.28
C VAL A 193 2.99 -10.09 -31.88
N ASP A 194 3.41 -10.13 -33.16
CA ASP A 194 4.06 -8.99 -33.82
C ASP A 194 3.09 -7.76 -33.89
N GLN A 195 1.81 -7.98 -34.13
CA GLN A 195 0.80 -6.90 -34.13
C GLN A 195 0.54 -6.35 -32.72
N ALA A 196 0.45 -7.22 -31.70
CA ALA A 196 0.30 -6.79 -30.33
C ALA A 196 1.51 -5.99 -29.83
N VAL A 197 2.73 -6.38 -30.23
CA VAL A 197 3.95 -5.61 -29.94
C VAL A 197 3.88 -4.22 -30.59
N GLY A 198 3.47 -4.12 -31.86
CA GLY A 198 3.29 -2.81 -32.53
C GLY A 198 2.29 -1.90 -31.81
N LEU A 199 1.20 -2.47 -31.27
CA LEU A 199 0.21 -1.72 -30.47
C LEU A 199 0.82 -1.22 -29.15
N ILE A 200 1.56 -2.07 -28.45
CA ILE A 200 2.25 -1.71 -27.20
C ILE A 200 3.27 -0.59 -27.44
N GLU A 201 4.06 -0.68 -28.51
CA GLU A 201 5.04 0.34 -28.88
C GLU A 201 4.38 1.68 -29.24
N ALA A 202 3.24 1.64 -29.96
CA ALA A 202 2.47 2.84 -30.30
C ALA A 202 1.84 3.53 -29.06
N LEU A 203 1.55 2.77 -27.99
CA LEU A 203 1.03 3.27 -26.72
C LEU A 203 2.12 3.59 -25.68
N ALA A 204 3.38 3.25 -25.98
CA ALA A 204 4.48 3.50 -25.05
C ALA A 204 4.65 5.01 -24.77
N THR A 205 4.77 5.36 -23.52
CA THR A 205 4.94 6.74 -23.07
C THR A 205 5.77 6.79 -21.78
N ASP A 206 6.36 7.94 -21.51
CA ASP A 206 7.05 8.16 -20.24
C ASP A 206 6.07 8.15 -19.06
N TRP A 207 6.55 7.60 -17.94
CA TRP A 207 5.77 7.59 -16.70
C TRP A 207 5.66 8.98 -16.10
N ASP A 208 4.47 9.56 -16.17
CA ASP A 208 4.11 10.81 -15.50
C ASP A 208 2.86 10.59 -14.63
N PRO A 209 3.01 10.42 -13.31
CA PRO A 209 1.87 10.18 -12.43
C PRO A 209 0.87 11.34 -12.37
N SER A 210 1.26 12.57 -12.75
CA SER A 210 0.38 13.72 -12.74
C SER A 210 -0.74 13.66 -13.80
N ARG A 211 -0.56 12.79 -14.82
CA ARG A 211 -1.56 12.55 -15.88
C ARG A 211 -2.74 11.69 -15.42
N TYR A 212 -2.58 10.98 -14.28
CA TYR A 212 -3.60 10.06 -13.76
C TYR A 212 -4.23 10.66 -12.52
N GLU A 213 -5.55 10.84 -12.54
CA GLU A 213 -6.29 11.46 -11.47
C GLU A 213 -7.42 10.55 -11.02
N ASP A 214 -7.75 10.59 -9.73
CA ASP A 214 -8.94 9.91 -9.20
C ASP A 214 -10.21 10.64 -9.67
N THR A 215 -10.82 10.09 -10.70
CA THR A 215 -12.06 10.62 -11.28
C THR A 215 -13.27 10.40 -10.37
N TYR A 216 -13.27 9.33 -9.55
CA TYR A 216 -14.33 9.07 -8.59
C TYR A 216 -14.34 10.14 -7.49
N GLU A 217 -13.20 10.43 -6.90
CA GLU A 217 -13.09 11.45 -5.87
C GLU A 217 -13.50 12.85 -6.40
N LYS A 218 -13.10 13.17 -7.63
CA LYS A 218 -13.53 14.42 -8.30
C LYS A 218 -15.05 14.50 -8.49
N ARG A 219 -15.67 13.41 -8.97
CA ARG A 219 -17.12 13.32 -9.14
C ARG A 219 -17.84 13.46 -7.79
N LEU A 220 -17.33 12.79 -6.76
CA LEU A 220 -17.90 12.81 -5.43
C LEU A 220 -17.84 14.20 -4.79
N LYS A 221 -16.70 14.90 -4.90
CA LYS A 221 -16.55 16.30 -4.48
C LYS A 221 -17.52 17.24 -5.20
N LYS A 222 -17.77 16.99 -6.49
CA LYS A 222 -18.76 17.75 -7.27
C LYS A 222 -20.18 17.50 -6.76
N ILE A 223 -20.55 16.23 -6.53
CA ILE A 223 -21.85 15.84 -5.98
C ILE A 223 -22.09 16.53 -4.62
N ILE A 224 -21.13 16.45 -3.70
CA ILE A 224 -21.22 17.09 -2.38
C ILE A 224 -21.44 18.61 -2.53
N ARG A 225 -20.67 19.27 -3.40
CA ARG A 225 -20.80 20.70 -3.67
C ARG A 225 -22.16 21.06 -4.28
N ASP A 226 -22.67 20.26 -5.20
CA ASP A 226 -23.96 20.52 -5.85
C ASP A 226 -25.12 20.28 -4.87
N LYS A 227 -25.06 19.22 -4.06
CA LYS A 227 -26.01 18.97 -2.97
C LYS A 227 -26.00 20.07 -1.90
N SER A 228 -24.84 20.56 -1.52
CA SER A 228 -24.74 21.66 -0.54
C SER A 228 -25.37 22.97 -1.05
N LYS A 229 -25.55 23.11 -2.37
CA LYS A 229 -26.26 24.23 -3.02
C LYS A 229 -27.75 23.93 -3.32
N GLY A 230 -28.26 22.80 -2.81
CA GLY A 230 -29.67 22.40 -3.00
C GLY A 230 -30.01 21.83 -4.37
N LYS A 231 -29.02 21.44 -5.18
CA LYS A 231 -29.27 20.82 -6.48
C LYS A 231 -29.65 19.34 -6.34
N THR A 232 -30.54 18.89 -7.21
CA THR A 232 -30.84 17.46 -7.38
C THR A 232 -29.71 16.79 -8.14
N ILE A 233 -29.39 15.55 -7.75
CA ILE A 233 -28.38 14.73 -8.41
C ILE A 233 -29.11 13.58 -9.08
N ASP A 234 -29.00 13.49 -10.41
CA ASP A 234 -29.51 12.37 -11.18
C ASP A 234 -28.54 11.20 -11.09
N ALA A 235 -29.09 9.97 -11.05
CA ALA A 235 -28.27 8.77 -11.08
C ALA A 235 -27.57 8.68 -12.45
N PRO A 236 -26.29 8.26 -12.49
CA PRO A 236 -25.60 8.05 -13.76
C PRO A 236 -26.26 6.91 -14.53
N GLU A 237 -26.31 7.04 -15.86
CA GLU A 237 -26.66 5.93 -16.73
C GLU A 237 -25.66 4.78 -16.54
N THR A 238 -26.18 3.56 -16.46
CA THR A 238 -25.34 2.36 -16.33
C THR A 238 -24.62 2.16 -17.66
N GLU A 239 -23.30 2.25 -17.66
CA GLU A 239 -22.50 1.86 -18.82
C GLU A 239 -22.71 0.38 -19.10
N LYS A 240 -22.88 0.02 -20.38
CA LYS A 240 -23.00 -1.38 -20.79
C LYS A 240 -21.63 -2.04 -20.65
N ASP A 241 -21.62 -3.27 -20.18
CA ASP A 241 -20.40 -4.09 -20.18
C ASP A 241 -19.86 -4.21 -21.62
N PRO A 242 -18.53 -4.14 -21.81
CA PRO A 242 -17.94 -4.32 -23.13
C PRO A 242 -18.28 -5.71 -23.68
N GLU A 243 -18.73 -5.76 -24.92
CA GLU A 243 -19.01 -7.04 -25.58
C GLU A 243 -17.71 -7.83 -25.80
N PRO A 244 -17.76 -9.16 -25.64
CA PRO A 244 -16.57 -9.99 -25.92
C PRO A 244 -16.17 -9.84 -27.39
N VAL A 245 -14.89 -9.62 -27.62
CA VAL A 245 -14.32 -9.46 -28.97
C VAL A 245 -14.28 -10.82 -29.68
N PRO A 246 -15.07 -11.05 -30.72
CA PRO A 246 -15.16 -12.37 -31.36
C PRO A 246 -13.91 -12.68 -32.23
N ASP A 247 -13.20 -11.66 -32.74
CA ASP A 247 -11.98 -11.80 -33.55
C ASP A 247 -10.88 -10.88 -33.01
N LEU A 248 -9.89 -11.51 -32.36
CA LEU A 248 -8.75 -10.81 -31.76
C LEU A 248 -7.92 -10.05 -32.84
N MET A 249 -7.77 -10.64 -34.05
CA MET A 249 -6.96 -10.02 -35.10
C MET A 249 -7.60 -8.75 -35.64
N ALA A 250 -8.91 -8.80 -35.92
CA ALA A 250 -9.65 -7.63 -36.37
C ALA A 250 -9.61 -6.48 -35.34
N ALA A 251 -9.76 -6.83 -34.04
CA ALA A 251 -9.68 -5.83 -32.97
C ALA A 251 -8.28 -5.21 -32.80
N LEU A 252 -7.20 -5.99 -32.97
CA LEU A 252 -5.84 -5.46 -32.96
C LEU A 252 -5.57 -4.53 -34.14
N GLU A 253 -6.02 -4.86 -35.36
CA GLU A 253 -5.88 -4.03 -36.56
C GLU A 253 -6.68 -2.72 -36.44
N GLU A 254 -7.91 -2.77 -35.93
CA GLU A 254 -8.75 -1.59 -35.70
C GLU A 254 -8.13 -0.67 -34.63
N SER A 255 -7.69 -1.22 -33.48
CA SER A 255 -7.03 -0.46 -32.42
C SER A 255 -5.76 0.22 -32.90
N LEU A 256 -4.94 -0.46 -33.71
CA LEU A 256 -3.73 0.12 -34.28
C LEU A 256 -4.04 1.28 -35.26
N ALA A 257 -5.09 1.13 -36.08
CA ALA A 257 -5.55 2.17 -37.00
C ALA A 257 -6.06 3.41 -36.27
N GLU A 258 -6.82 3.24 -35.18
CA GLU A 258 -7.32 4.35 -34.37
C GLU A 258 -6.18 5.15 -33.70
N ILE A 259 -5.15 4.47 -33.16
CA ILE A 259 -4.03 5.13 -32.49
C ILE A 259 -3.16 5.87 -33.49
N THR A 260 -2.93 5.30 -34.68
CA THR A 260 -2.11 5.91 -35.72
C THR A 260 -2.81 7.12 -36.37
N SER A 261 -4.14 7.26 -36.21
CA SER A 261 -4.92 8.39 -36.74
C SER A 261 -5.05 9.57 -35.77
N ARG A 262 -4.57 9.44 -34.53
CA ARG A 262 -4.54 10.49 -33.50
C ARG A 262 -3.20 11.19 -33.44
#